data_8ad4ed9a610e90acf57e9fe9f141d116
#
_entry.id   8ad4ed9a610e90acf57e9fe9f141d116
#
_cell.length_a   1.000
_cell.length_b   1.000
_cell.length_c   1.000
_cell.angle_alpha   90.00
_cell.angle_beta   90.00
_cell.angle_gamma   90.00
#
_symmetry.space_group_name_H-M   'P 1'
#
loop_
_entity.id
_entity.type
_entity.pdbx_description
1 polymer ?
#
loop_
_entity_poly.entity_id
_entity_poly.type
_entity_poly.pdbx_seq_one_letter_code
_entity_poly.pdbx_strand_id
1 'polypeptide(L)'
;MLDFKQKTVMLDGGMGTMLQQAGVPMGKVPEALNITHAEAVIDIHRQYIAAGSDIIYANTFSANRYKLSYSDYGVEELVTAGVKNAKKAAADCGKDTAVALDVGPIGELMEPNGGLKYEDAYDMFKEMMVAGEKAGADLIVIETSTDLLEMKAAVLAARENTSLPVFSTMTFEKNGRTFTGVTVEAAALTLTGLGVDAIGINCSLGPDEIYPLAEKLVAWTPLPVIIKANAGLPNLNSGGYDISPEQFASQMEKYMDLGVNIIGGCCGTTPEYIRQMKAMTERLAEAGRIGRRPEYVRRAAVCSSTQVVEIDGVRVIGERINPTGKKLFKEALLNHNIG
;
A
#
# COMPACT_ATOMS: atom_id res chain seq x y z
N MET A 1 7.94 10.76 15.47
CA MET A 1 7.76 9.38 14.98
C MET A 1 6.41 8.89 15.48
N LEU A 2 5.48 8.59 14.60
CA LEU A 2 4.13 8.15 14.96
C LEU A 2 4.20 6.83 15.75
N ASP A 3 3.59 6.80 16.94
CA ASP A 3 3.52 5.56 17.75
C ASP A 3 2.34 4.71 17.27
N PHE A 4 2.62 3.84 16.31
CA PHE A 4 1.63 2.92 15.71
C PHE A 4 1.12 1.83 16.66
N LYS A 5 1.70 1.73 17.88
CA LYS A 5 1.34 0.65 18.82
C LYS A 5 0.25 1.06 19.82
N GLN A 6 0.07 2.34 20.03
CA GLN A 6 -0.84 2.84 21.07
C GLN A 6 -1.98 3.73 20.55
N LYS A 7 -1.90 4.18 19.28
CA LYS A 7 -2.88 5.11 18.71
C LYS A 7 -3.34 4.60 17.34
N THR A 8 -4.63 4.73 17.07
CA THR A 8 -5.14 4.57 15.70
C THR A 8 -4.60 5.71 14.83
N VAL A 9 -4.00 5.37 13.70
CA VAL A 9 -3.47 6.32 12.72
C VAL A 9 -4.47 6.44 11.58
N MET A 10 -4.85 7.67 11.27
CA MET A 10 -5.76 7.99 10.20
C MET A 10 -5.00 8.32 8.92
N LEU A 11 -5.19 7.53 7.87
CA LEU A 11 -4.72 7.84 6.53
C LEU A 11 -5.74 8.73 5.82
N ASP A 12 -5.40 9.20 4.63
CA ASP A 12 -6.30 9.93 3.76
C ASP A 12 -7.25 9.00 2.94
N GLY A 13 -7.87 9.57 1.92
CA GLY A 13 -8.79 8.90 0.99
C GLY A 13 -8.34 9.02 -0.47
N GLY A 14 -9.30 8.89 -1.38
CA GLY A 14 -9.04 8.83 -2.82
C GLY A 14 -8.64 10.16 -3.45
N MET A 15 -7.36 10.36 -3.79
CA MET A 15 -6.89 11.54 -4.52
C MET A 15 -7.58 11.67 -5.88
N GLY A 16 -7.63 10.58 -6.66
CA GLY A 16 -8.32 10.58 -7.97
C GLY A 16 -9.81 10.91 -7.88
N THR A 17 -10.48 10.43 -6.83
CA THR A 17 -11.90 10.76 -6.54
C THR A 17 -12.08 12.27 -6.35
N MET A 18 -11.19 12.89 -5.56
CA MET A 18 -11.25 14.32 -5.28
C MET A 18 -10.91 15.18 -6.51
N LEU A 19 -9.92 14.79 -7.29
CA LEU A 19 -9.57 15.46 -8.55
C LEU A 19 -10.72 15.43 -9.54
N GLN A 20 -11.41 14.28 -9.65
CA GLN A 20 -12.59 14.14 -10.50
C GLN A 20 -13.75 15.03 -10.02
N GLN A 21 -14.02 15.08 -8.72
CA GLN A 21 -15.06 15.95 -8.14
C GLN A 21 -14.74 17.43 -8.32
N ALA A 22 -13.46 17.81 -8.27
CA ALA A 22 -13.01 19.18 -8.54
C ALA A 22 -13.09 19.56 -10.03
N GLY A 23 -13.49 18.63 -10.91
CA GLY A 23 -13.59 18.89 -12.35
C GLY A 23 -12.24 19.09 -13.03
N VAL A 24 -11.14 18.65 -12.41
CA VAL A 24 -9.79 18.78 -12.97
C VAL A 24 -9.57 17.70 -14.02
N PRO A 25 -9.17 18.04 -15.25
CA PRO A 25 -8.87 17.05 -16.29
C PRO A 25 -7.64 16.22 -15.92
N MET A 26 -7.82 14.95 -15.54
CA MET A 26 -6.73 14.09 -15.06
C MET A 26 -5.74 13.65 -16.15
N GLY A 27 -6.15 13.69 -17.44
CA GLY A 27 -5.30 13.22 -18.54
C GLY A 27 -4.94 11.74 -18.42
N LYS A 28 -3.83 11.35 -19.08
CA LYS A 28 -3.27 9.98 -18.99
C LYS A 28 -2.34 9.81 -17.79
N VAL A 29 -1.82 10.90 -17.24
CA VAL A 29 -0.85 10.95 -16.15
C VAL A 29 -1.35 11.95 -15.11
N PRO A 30 -2.17 11.51 -14.12
CA PRO A 30 -2.72 12.39 -13.09
C PRO A 30 -1.63 13.12 -12.27
N GLU A 31 -0.44 12.57 -12.18
CA GLU A 31 0.69 13.15 -11.48
C GLU A 31 1.22 14.45 -12.13
N ALA A 32 0.95 14.67 -13.42
CA ALA A 32 1.26 15.93 -14.09
C ALA A 32 0.51 17.12 -13.47
N LEU A 33 -0.60 16.86 -12.77
CA LEU A 33 -1.36 17.89 -12.03
C LEU A 33 -0.54 18.47 -10.86
N ASN A 34 0.48 17.77 -10.38
CA ASN A 34 1.41 18.31 -9.38
C ASN A 34 2.10 19.59 -9.86
N ILE A 35 2.22 19.77 -11.17
CA ILE A 35 2.85 20.94 -11.81
C ILE A 35 1.75 21.84 -12.44
N THR A 36 0.88 21.27 -13.25
CA THR A 36 -0.08 22.05 -14.05
C THR A 36 -1.24 22.61 -13.23
N HIS A 37 -1.62 21.93 -12.13
CA HIS A 37 -2.72 22.28 -11.25
C HIS A 37 -2.35 22.11 -9.78
N ALA A 38 -1.15 22.53 -9.40
CA ALA A 38 -0.55 22.33 -8.07
C ALA A 38 -1.46 22.77 -6.93
N GLU A 39 -2.12 23.94 -7.04
CA GLU A 39 -3.02 24.42 -5.98
C GLU A 39 -4.26 23.53 -5.79
N ALA A 40 -4.79 22.90 -6.84
CA ALA A 40 -5.89 21.94 -6.69
C ALA A 40 -5.45 20.70 -5.91
N VAL A 41 -4.25 20.18 -6.19
CA VAL A 41 -3.65 19.04 -5.45
C VAL A 41 -3.39 19.43 -3.99
N ILE A 42 -2.79 20.59 -3.74
CA ILE A 42 -2.51 21.10 -2.39
C ILE A 42 -3.82 21.28 -1.60
N ASP A 43 -4.86 21.82 -2.23
CA ASP A 43 -6.16 22.03 -1.56
C ASP A 43 -6.81 20.71 -1.17
N ILE A 44 -6.74 19.67 -2.00
CA ILE A 44 -7.22 18.33 -1.66
C ILE A 44 -6.46 17.79 -0.43
N HIS A 45 -5.15 17.92 -0.37
CA HIS A 45 -4.37 17.53 0.79
C HIS A 45 -4.80 18.28 2.06
N ARG A 46 -5.02 19.62 1.97
CA ARG A 46 -5.53 20.43 3.09
C ARG A 46 -6.89 19.92 3.58
N GLN A 47 -7.79 19.55 2.67
CA GLN A 47 -9.10 19.01 3.03
C GLN A 47 -9.00 17.69 3.80
N TYR A 48 -8.11 16.76 3.41
CA TYR A 48 -7.86 15.52 4.13
C TYR A 48 -7.23 15.76 5.50
N ILE A 49 -6.27 16.68 5.60
CA ILE A 49 -5.66 17.08 6.89
C ILE A 49 -6.71 17.70 7.81
N ALA A 50 -7.56 18.57 7.28
CA ALA A 50 -8.65 19.18 8.04
C ALA A 50 -9.68 18.14 8.51
N ALA A 51 -9.91 17.08 7.73
CA ALA A 51 -10.78 15.96 8.09
C ALA A 51 -10.19 15.05 9.18
N GLY A 52 -8.89 15.13 9.47
CA GLY A 52 -8.25 14.41 10.56
C GLY A 52 -7.21 13.37 10.15
N SER A 53 -6.74 13.39 8.91
CA SER A 53 -5.64 12.51 8.48
C SER A 53 -4.36 12.82 9.26
N ASP A 54 -3.74 11.78 9.80
CA ASP A 54 -2.41 11.83 10.44
C ASP A 54 -1.31 11.62 9.37
N ILE A 55 -1.62 10.91 8.29
CA ILE A 55 -0.73 10.67 7.13
C ILE A 55 -1.52 10.97 5.86
N ILE A 56 -0.92 11.74 4.95
CA ILE A 56 -1.44 11.97 3.59
C ILE A 56 -0.50 11.37 2.55
N TYR A 57 -1.05 10.89 1.45
CA TYR A 57 -0.30 10.28 0.35
C TYR A 57 -0.08 11.33 -0.74
N ALA A 58 1.18 11.60 -1.07
CA ALA A 58 1.51 12.49 -2.18
C ALA A 58 0.91 11.95 -3.49
N ASN A 59 0.54 12.85 -4.41
CA ASN A 59 0.00 12.44 -5.72
C ASN A 59 1.12 11.91 -6.63
N THR A 60 1.63 10.70 -6.33
CA THR A 60 2.80 10.07 -6.99
C THR A 60 2.56 8.60 -7.39
N PHE A 61 1.36 8.08 -7.19
CA PHE A 61 0.99 6.66 -7.38
C PHE A 61 1.49 6.04 -8.69
N SER A 62 1.38 6.76 -9.80
CA SER A 62 1.76 6.29 -11.14
C SER A 62 3.05 6.93 -11.68
N ALA A 63 3.83 7.62 -10.84
CA ALA A 63 5.00 8.38 -11.28
C ALA A 63 6.23 7.53 -11.63
N ASN A 64 6.06 6.31 -12.15
CA ASN A 64 7.15 5.47 -12.65
C ASN A 64 7.43 5.70 -14.13
N ARG A 65 8.65 5.47 -14.56
CA ARG A 65 9.08 5.75 -15.95
C ARG A 65 8.32 4.96 -17.03
N TYR A 66 7.74 3.80 -16.69
CA TYR A 66 6.91 3.04 -17.62
C TYR A 66 5.62 3.79 -17.96
N LYS A 67 4.86 4.23 -16.94
CA LYS A 67 3.63 5.00 -17.13
C LYS A 67 3.91 6.41 -17.64
N LEU A 68 5.05 7.01 -17.27
CA LEU A 68 5.46 8.32 -17.73
C LEU A 68 6.01 8.34 -19.15
N SER A 69 6.16 7.20 -19.83
CA SER A 69 6.58 7.14 -21.25
C SER A 69 5.66 7.94 -22.18
N TYR A 70 4.46 8.30 -21.75
CA TYR A 70 3.49 9.14 -22.45
C TYR A 70 3.42 10.59 -21.93
N SER A 71 4.35 10.98 -21.07
CA SER A 71 4.41 12.30 -20.44
C SER A 71 5.65 13.07 -20.89
N ASP A 72 5.52 14.40 -20.92
CA ASP A 72 6.68 15.30 -21.12
C ASP A 72 7.52 15.49 -19.85
N TYR A 73 7.06 14.95 -18.71
CA TYR A 73 7.69 15.09 -17.39
C TYR A 73 8.42 13.81 -16.99
N GLY A 74 9.57 13.98 -16.30
CA GLY A 74 10.34 12.89 -15.73
C GLY A 74 9.89 12.45 -14.33
N VAL A 75 10.36 11.27 -13.90
CA VAL A 75 10.04 10.68 -12.58
C VAL A 75 10.45 11.61 -11.44
N GLU A 76 11.71 12.05 -11.40
CA GLU A 76 12.23 12.94 -10.34
C GLU A 76 11.43 14.24 -10.25
N GLU A 77 11.02 14.79 -11.38
CA GLU A 77 10.28 16.04 -11.46
C GLU A 77 8.88 15.90 -10.86
N LEU A 78 8.09 14.88 -11.28
CA LEU A 78 6.74 14.68 -10.80
C LEU A 78 6.67 14.19 -9.35
N VAL A 79 7.58 13.30 -8.96
CA VAL A 79 7.70 12.84 -7.57
C VAL A 79 8.07 14.01 -6.65
N THR A 80 9.06 14.82 -7.04
CA THR A 80 9.47 15.99 -6.25
C THR A 80 8.33 16.98 -6.12
N ALA A 81 7.60 17.27 -7.19
CA ALA A 81 6.47 18.19 -7.16
C ALA A 81 5.35 17.66 -6.25
N GLY A 82 4.98 16.37 -6.38
CA GLY A 82 3.95 15.75 -5.56
C GLY A 82 4.25 15.78 -4.07
N VAL A 83 5.46 15.36 -3.68
CA VAL A 83 5.89 15.40 -2.27
C VAL A 83 5.93 16.84 -1.75
N LYS A 84 6.45 17.80 -2.50
CA LYS A 84 6.49 19.22 -2.09
C LYS A 84 5.09 19.81 -1.92
N ASN A 85 4.13 19.48 -2.79
CA ASN A 85 2.76 19.94 -2.68
C ASN A 85 2.10 19.39 -1.38
N ALA A 86 2.29 18.12 -1.08
CA ALA A 86 1.79 17.52 0.16
C ALA A 86 2.46 18.14 1.41
N LYS A 87 3.79 18.35 1.39
CA LYS A 87 4.52 19.03 2.46
C LYS A 87 4.04 20.46 2.68
N LYS A 88 3.78 21.19 1.59
CA LYS A 88 3.21 22.54 1.67
C LYS A 88 1.85 22.51 2.34
N ALA A 89 0.96 21.60 1.96
CA ALA A 89 -0.35 21.46 2.59
C ALA A 89 -0.25 21.14 4.10
N ALA A 90 0.66 20.23 4.50
CA ALA A 90 0.91 19.90 5.88
C ALA A 90 1.41 21.12 6.68
N ALA A 91 2.36 21.86 6.14
CA ALA A 91 2.89 23.09 6.77
C ALA A 91 1.81 24.16 6.91
N ASP A 92 1.00 24.39 5.87
CA ASP A 92 -0.07 25.39 5.86
C ASP A 92 -1.16 25.08 6.93
N CYS A 93 -1.42 23.80 7.21
CA CYS A 93 -2.41 23.38 8.20
C CYS A 93 -1.88 23.44 9.65
N GLY A 94 -0.58 23.55 9.86
CA GLY A 94 0.03 23.64 11.20
C GLY A 94 -0.21 22.39 12.08
N LYS A 95 -0.51 21.24 11.48
CA LYS A 95 -0.67 19.95 12.14
C LYS A 95 0.56 19.08 11.89
N ASP A 96 0.88 18.22 12.86
CA ASP A 96 1.93 17.20 12.70
C ASP A 96 1.40 16.06 11.83
N THR A 97 1.38 16.32 10.50
CA THR A 97 0.90 15.39 9.47
C THR A 97 2.09 14.87 8.68
N ALA A 98 2.25 13.55 8.65
CA ALA A 98 3.29 12.92 7.84
C ALA A 98 2.88 12.84 6.37
N VAL A 99 3.88 12.92 5.48
CA VAL A 99 3.70 12.82 4.02
C VAL A 99 4.32 11.52 3.54
N ALA A 100 3.51 10.64 2.99
CA ALA A 100 3.92 9.41 2.36
C ALA A 100 4.24 9.63 0.87
N LEU A 101 5.37 9.09 0.41
CA LEU A 101 5.55 8.82 -1.01
C LEU A 101 4.62 7.67 -1.37
N ASP A 102 3.67 7.91 -2.26
CA ASP A 102 2.72 6.91 -2.74
C ASP A 102 3.26 6.20 -3.99
N VAL A 103 3.38 4.88 -3.93
CA VAL A 103 3.97 4.05 -4.98
C VAL A 103 3.00 2.94 -5.36
N GLY A 104 2.40 3.07 -6.53
CA GLY A 104 1.53 2.05 -7.11
C GLY A 104 2.27 1.05 -8.00
N PRO A 105 1.56 0.05 -8.55
CA PRO A 105 2.14 -0.93 -9.48
C PRO A 105 2.68 -0.26 -10.76
N ILE A 106 3.70 -0.86 -11.35
CA ILE A 106 4.31 -0.36 -12.60
C ILE A 106 3.29 -0.33 -13.73
N GLY A 107 2.39 -1.32 -13.79
CA GLY A 107 1.33 -1.37 -14.81
C GLY A 107 1.59 -2.38 -15.91
N GLU A 108 2.61 -3.24 -15.76
CA GLU A 108 2.87 -4.39 -16.60
C GLU A 108 3.09 -5.61 -15.70
N LEU A 109 2.71 -6.80 -16.21
CA LEU A 109 2.90 -8.04 -15.46
C LEU A 109 4.37 -8.48 -15.49
N MET A 110 4.82 -9.01 -14.36
CA MET A 110 6.16 -9.58 -14.21
C MET A 110 6.33 -10.84 -15.05
N GLU A 111 7.57 -11.12 -15.51
CA GLU A 111 7.89 -12.42 -16.09
C GLU A 111 7.61 -13.57 -15.09
N PRO A 112 7.11 -14.71 -15.54
CA PRO A 112 6.86 -15.13 -16.95
C PRO A 112 5.44 -14.78 -17.43
N ASN A 113 4.60 -14.12 -16.61
CA ASN A 113 3.20 -13.82 -16.96
C ASN A 113 3.06 -12.60 -17.89
N GLY A 114 4.06 -11.73 -17.92
CA GLY A 114 4.18 -10.54 -18.76
C GLY A 114 5.62 -10.35 -19.23
N GLY A 115 5.96 -9.11 -19.62
CA GLY A 115 7.28 -8.77 -20.14
C GLY A 115 8.21 -8.06 -19.15
N LEU A 116 7.73 -7.72 -17.93
CA LEU A 116 8.48 -6.95 -16.97
C LEU A 116 9.50 -7.83 -16.22
N LYS A 117 10.78 -7.56 -16.41
CA LYS A 117 11.85 -8.24 -15.67
C LYS A 117 11.97 -7.71 -14.24
N TYR A 118 12.45 -8.55 -13.35
CA TYR A 118 12.61 -8.20 -11.94
C TYR A 118 13.55 -7.00 -11.73
N GLU A 119 14.69 -7.01 -12.42
CA GLU A 119 15.69 -5.94 -12.33
C GLU A 119 15.16 -4.61 -12.86
N ASP A 120 14.37 -4.64 -13.95
CA ASP A 120 13.75 -3.44 -14.51
C ASP A 120 12.70 -2.86 -13.56
N ALA A 121 11.90 -3.72 -12.93
CA ALA A 121 10.94 -3.31 -11.90
C ALA A 121 11.65 -2.69 -10.69
N TYR A 122 12.69 -3.35 -10.18
CA TYR A 122 13.50 -2.86 -9.07
C TYR A 122 14.07 -1.46 -9.36
N ASP A 123 14.66 -1.26 -10.54
CA ASP A 123 15.27 0.01 -10.94
C ASP A 123 14.22 1.12 -11.09
N MET A 124 13.01 0.80 -11.59
CA MET A 124 11.91 1.77 -11.67
C MET A 124 11.42 2.21 -10.30
N PHE A 125 11.26 1.28 -9.38
CA PHE A 125 10.88 1.59 -7.99
C PHE A 125 11.97 2.37 -7.27
N LYS A 126 13.22 1.99 -7.41
CA LYS A 126 14.37 2.70 -6.84
C LYS A 126 14.39 4.16 -7.26
N GLU A 127 14.17 4.44 -8.55
CA GLU A 127 14.15 5.81 -9.10
C GLU A 127 13.11 6.67 -8.37
N MET A 128 11.87 6.16 -8.21
CA MET A 128 10.80 6.86 -7.49
C MET A 128 11.15 7.09 -6.02
N MET A 129 11.65 6.06 -5.34
CA MET A 129 11.86 6.08 -3.90
C MET A 129 13.00 6.99 -3.49
N VAL A 130 14.11 6.98 -4.24
CA VAL A 130 15.23 7.91 -4.04
C VAL A 130 14.80 9.36 -4.29
N ALA A 131 14.00 9.60 -5.33
CA ALA A 131 13.44 10.93 -5.59
C ALA A 131 12.51 11.40 -4.46
N GLY A 132 11.66 10.49 -3.94
CA GLY A 132 10.74 10.79 -2.84
C GLY A 132 11.43 11.12 -1.52
N GLU A 133 12.44 10.35 -1.12
CA GLU A 133 13.25 10.64 0.07
C GLU A 133 13.98 11.98 -0.08
N LYS A 134 14.62 12.22 -1.22
CA LYS A 134 15.28 13.49 -1.54
C LYS A 134 14.33 14.70 -1.51
N ALA A 135 13.06 14.49 -1.91
CA ALA A 135 12.03 15.54 -1.87
C ALA A 135 11.49 15.80 -0.45
N GLY A 136 11.79 14.93 0.52
CA GLY A 136 11.45 15.08 1.93
C GLY A 136 10.20 14.31 2.35
N ALA A 137 9.84 13.21 1.70
CA ALA A 137 8.83 12.28 2.20
C ALA A 137 9.22 11.74 3.58
N ASP A 138 8.24 11.46 4.44
CA ASP A 138 8.47 10.94 5.80
C ASP A 138 8.45 9.41 5.83
N LEU A 139 7.78 8.79 4.89
CA LEU A 139 7.67 7.33 4.72
C LEU A 139 7.34 6.99 3.26
N ILE A 140 7.49 5.72 2.93
CA ILE A 140 7.08 5.15 1.64
C ILE A 140 5.86 4.27 1.86
N VAL A 141 4.85 4.42 1.01
CA VAL A 141 3.72 3.48 0.93
C VAL A 141 3.73 2.84 -0.45
N ILE A 142 3.81 1.52 -0.48
CA ILE A 142 3.66 0.73 -1.69
C ILE A 142 2.27 0.13 -1.63
N GLU A 143 1.34 0.60 -2.49
CA GLU A 143 -0.06 0.20 -2.39
C GLU A 143 -0.62 -0.41 -3.68
N THR A 144 -1.76 -1.09 -3.54
CA THR A 144 -2.57 -1.62 -4.66
C THR A 144 -1.86 -2.69 -5.49
N SER A 145 -0.82 -3.32 -4.96
CA SER A 145 -0.13 -4.39 -5.67
C SER A 145 -0.96 -5.69 -5.67
N THR A 146 -0.96 -6.38 -6.80
CA THR A 146 -1.60 -7.68 -6.98
C THR A 146 -0.60 -8.81 -7.24
N ASP A 147 0.68 -8.46 -7.43
CA ASP A 147 1.78 -9.40 -7.67
C ASP A 147 2.82 -9.34 -6.54
N LEU A 148 3.08 -10.48 -5.90
CA LEU A 148 4.01 -10.56 -4.79
C LEU A 148 5.48 -10.42 -5.24
N LEU A 149 5.80 -10.77 -6.48
CA LEU A 149 7.15 -10.60 -7.02
C LEU A 149 7.44 -9.13 -7.32
N GLU A 150 6.48 -8.40 -7.89
CA GLU A 150 6.55 -6.96 -8.08
C GLU A 150 6.66 -6.22 -6.72
N MET A 151 5.81 -6.59 -5.76
CA MET A 151 5.87 -6.04 -4.40
C MET A 151 7.23 -6.28 -3.75
N LYS A 152 7.83 -7.47 -3.94
CA LYS A 152 9.18 -7.78 -3.44
C LYS A 152 10.24 -6.86 -4.05
N ALA A 153 10.18 -6.62 -5.38
CA ALA A 153 11.10 -5.69 -6.04
C ALA A 153 10.97 -4.28 -5.46
N ALA A 154 9.74 -3.81 -5.24
CA ALA A 154 9.46 -2.50 -4.67
C ALA A 154 9.98 -2.37 -3.22
N VAL A 155 9.70 -3.35 -2.36
CA VAL A 155 10.16 -3.33 -0.95
C VAL A 155 11.69 -3.38 -0.88
N LEU A 156 12.35 -4.21 -1.67
CA LEU A 156 13.82 -4.26 -1.69
C LEU A 156 14.42 -2.97 -2.24
N ALA A 157 13.84 -2.39 -3.29
CA ALA A 157 14.27 -1.09 -3.80
C ALA A 157 14.20 0.01 -2.73
N ALA A 158 13.12 0.04 -1.92
CA ALA A 158 12.98 0.97 -0.81
C ALA A 158 14.04 0.73 0.28
N ARG A 159 14.13 -0.51 0.78
CA ARG A 159 14.98 -0.87 1.93
C ARG A 159 16.47 -0.74 1.65
N GLU A 160 16.89 -0.97 0.41
CA GLU A 160 18.30 -0.93 0.03
C GLU A 160 18.78 0.48 -0.37
N ASN A 161 17.86 1.39 -0.71
CA ASN A 161 18.25 2.70 -1.27
C ASN A 161 17.70 3.90 -0.49
N THR A 162 16.89 3.69 0.56
CA THR A 162 16.36 4.76 1.43
C THR A 162 16.43 4.37 2.90
N SER A 163 16.27 5.37 3.77
CA SER A 163 16.19 5.19 5.22
C SER A 163 14.76 5.28 5.76
N LEU A 164 13.77 5.48 4.87
CA LEU A 164 12.39 5.75 5.24
C LEU A 164 11.67 4.48 5.72
N PRO A 165 10.70 4.60 6.65
CA PRO A 165 9.77 3.53 6.94
C PRO A 165 9.00 3.10 5.69
N VAL A 166 8.73 1.79 5.55
CA VAL A 166 8.04 1.21 4.39
C VAL A 166 6.74 0.55 4.83
N PHE A 167 5.64 1.07 4.35
CA PHE A 167 4.32 0.45 4.47
C PHE A 167 3.98 -0.24 3.16
N SER A 168 3.30 -1.38 3.23
CA SER A 168 2.89 -2.09 2.03
C SER A 168 1.46 -2.62 2.14
N THR A 169 0.67 -2.43 1.08
CA THR A 169 -0.68 -2.97 1.00
C THR A 169 -0.89 -3.70 -0.33
N MET A 170 -1.60 -4.82 -0.25
CA MET A 170 -1.97 -5.59 -1.43
C MET A 170 -3.48 -5.56 -1.65
N THR A 171 -3.87 -5.76 -2.89
CA THR A 171 -5.27 -5.76 -3.31
C THR A 171 -5.73 -7.19 -3.57
N PHE A 172 -6.79 -7.60 -2.87
CA PHE A 172 -7.38 -8.93 -2.97
C PHE A 172 -8.78 -8.86 -3.56
N GLU A 173 -9.20 -9.95 -4.20
CA GLU A 173 -10.56 -10.19 -4.65
C GLU A 173 -11.38 -10.90 -3.55
N LYS A 174 -12.69 -11.02 -3.74
CA LYS A 174 -13.62 -11.70 -2.79
C LYS A 174 -13.23 -13.13 -2.46
N ASN A 175 -12.53 -13.82 -3.35
CA ASN A 175 -12.03 -15.18 -3.14
C ASN A 175 -10.83 -15.25 -2.18
N GLY A 176 -10.32 -14.11 -1.69
CA GLY A 176 -9.18 -14.03 -0.79
C GLY A 176 -7.82 -14.19 -1.48
N ARG A 177 -7.78 -14.01 -2.80
CA ARG A 177 -6.55 -14.03 -3.59
C ARG A 177 -6.39 -12.74 -4.37
N THR A 178 -5.16 -12.38 -4.68
CA THR A 178 -4.88 -11.30 -5.63
C THR A 178 -5.12 -11.79 -7.06
N PHE A 179 -5.07 -10.88 -8.02
CA PHE A 179 -5.18 -11.22 -9.46
C PHE A 179 -4.16 -12.29 -9.90
N THR A 180 -2.94 -12.27 -9.36
CA THR A 180 -1.90 -13.30 -9.66
C THR A 180 -1.99 -14.53 -8.74
N GLY A 181 -3.02 -14.63 -7.91
CA GLY A 181 -3.30 -15.81 -7.07
C GLY A 181 -2.63 -15.82 -5.70
N VAL A 182 -2.02 -14.72 -5.26
CA VAL A 182 -1.37 -14.60 -3.95
C VAL A 182 -2.41 -14.74 -2.84
N THR A 183 -2.11 -15.52 -1.80
CA THR A 183 -2.95 -15.63 -0.60
C THR A 183 -2.58 -14.57 0.45
N VAL A 184 -3.52 -14.23 1.32
CA VAL A 184 -3.29 -13.28 2.43
C VAL A 184 -2.14 -13.76 3.32
N GLU A 185 -2.10 -15.04 3.62
CA GLU A 185 -1.09 -15.66 4.46
C GLU A 185 0.32 -15.61 3.83
N ALA A 186 0.40 -15.87 2.51
CA ALA A 186 1.67 -15.79 1.77
C ALA A 186 2.18 -14.34 1.69
N ALA A 187 1.29 -13.38 1.47
CA ALA A 187 1.61 -11.95 1.52
C ALA A 187 2.14 -11.56 2.91
N ALA A 188 1.42 -11.96 3.98
CA ALA A 188 1.80 -11.66 5.36
C ALA A 188 3.21 -12.19 5.70
N LEU A 189 3.49 -13.45 5.38
CA LEU A 189 4.80 -14.08 5.64
C LEU A 189 5.92 -13.40 4.85
N THR A 190 5.71 -13.19 3.56
CA THR A 190 6.73 -12.62 2.68
C THR A 190 7.05 -11.17 3.08
N LEU A 191 6.05 -10.33 3.25
CA LEU A 191 6.26 -8.92 3.56
C LEU A 191 6.81 -8.71 4.98
N THR A 192 6.35 -9.51 5.95
CA THR A 192 6.96 -9.53 7.28
C THR A 192 8.44 -9.93 7.22
N GLY A 193 8.78 -10.94 6.41
CA GLY A 193 10.15 -11.39 6.19
C GLY A 193 11.04 -10.38 5.47
N LEU A 194 10.48 -9.56 4.60
CA LEU A 194 11.17 -8.45 3.91
C LEU A 194 11.39 -7.23 4.82
N GLY A 195 10.79 -7.22 6.02
CA GLY A 195 11.02 -6.19 7.02
C GLY A 195 10.27 -4.88 6.74
N VAL A 196 9.08 -4.92 6.15
CA VAL A 196 8.20 -3.73 6.08
C VAL A 196 7.77 -3.32 7.49
N ASP A 197 7.45 -2.04 7.68
CA ASP A 197 7.07 -1.47 8.98
C ASP A 197 5.57 -1.60 9.26
N ALA A 198 4.74 -1.70 8.23
CA ALA A 198 3.31 -2.00 8.31
C ALA A 198 2.84 -2.74 7.06
N ILE A 199 1.80 -3.56 7.21
CA ILE A 199 1.24 -4.36 6.11
C ILE A 199 -0.27 -4.22 6.06
N GLY A 200 -0.88 -4.30 4.87
CA GLY A 200 -2.32 -4.14 4.81
C GLY A 200 -3.00 -4.60 3.54
N ILE A 201 -4.27 -4.23 3.50
CA ILE A 201 -5.18 -4.47 2.37
C ILE A 201 -5.78 -3.14 1.95
N ASN A 202 -5.75 -2.84 0.66
CA ASN A 202 -6.42 -1.66 0.13
C ASN A 202 -7.14 -1.94 -1.18
N CYS A 203 -8.06 -1.05 -1.53
CA CYS A 203 -8.79 -1.03 -2.80
C CYS A 203 -9.66 -2.27 -3.05
N SER A 204 -10.20 -2.40 -4.26
CA SER A 204 -11.05 -3.47 -4.79
C SER A 204 -12.40 -3.65 -4.08
N LEU A 205 -12.42 -3.79 -2.77
CA LEU A 205 -13.56 -4.20 -1.97
C LEU A 205 -14.00 -3.13 -0.97
N GLY A 206 -15.24 -3.18 -0.53
CA GLY A 206 -15.76 -2.40 0.59
C GLY A 206 -15.35 -2.97 1.96
N PRO A 207 -15.65 -2.23 3.06
CA PRO A 207 -15.22 -2.65 4.39
C PRO A 207 -15.73 -4.02 4.83
N ASP A 208 -16.99 -4.36 4.53
CA ASP A 208 -17.53 -5.66 4.95
C ASP A 208 -16.89 -6.84 4.22
N GLU A 209 -16.50 -6.63 2.98
CA GLU A 209 -15.89 -7.66 2.13
C GLU A 209 -14.41 -7.89 2.46
N ILE A 210 -13.69 -6.85 2.90
CA ILE A 210 -12.29 -6.96 3.34
C ILE A 210 -12.19 -7.61 4.73
N TYR A 211 -13.21 -7.53 5.58
CA TYR A 211 -13.13 -7.94 6.97
C TYR A 211 -12.61 -9.37 7.17
N PRO A 212 -13.12 -10.42 6.47
CA PRO A 212 -12.60 -11.78 6.62
C PRO A 212 -11.13 -11.93 6.21
N LEU A 213 -10.65 -11.07 5.30
CA LEU A 213 -9.26 -11.07 4.86
C LEU A 213 -8.37 -10.38 5.90
N ALA A 214 -8.88 -9.33 6.54
CA ALA A 214 -8.19 -8.65 7.64
C ALA A 214 -8.02 -9.55 8.86
N GLU A 215 -9.02 -10.38 9.21
CA GLU A 215 -8.91 -11.39 10.26
C GLU A 215 -7.74 -12.34 10.01
N LYS A 216 -7.63 -12.85 8.77
CA LYS A 216 -6.50 -13.69 8.36
C LYS A 216 -5.17 -12.93 8.44
N LEU A 217 -5.13 -11.71 7.91
CA LEU A 217 -3.90 -10.91 7.91
C LEU A 217 -3.40 -10.65 9.33
N VAL A 218 -4.29 -10.24 10.24
CA VAL A 218 -3.97 -10.01 11.66
C VAL A 218 -3.40 -11.27 12.32
N ALA A 219 -3.92 -12.45 11.98
CA ALA A 219 -3.46 -13.73 12.53
C ALA A 219 -2.07 -14.16 12.01
N TRP A 220 -1.62 -13.62 10.88
CA TRP A 220 -0.39 -14.06 10.18
C TRP A 220 0.77 -13.07 10.22
N THR A 221 0.61 -11.90 10.81
CA THR A 221 1.71 -10.92 10.93
C THR A 221 1.78 -10.30 12.32
N PRO A 222 2.97 -10.02 12.88
CA PRO A 222 3.13 -9.23 14.11
C PRO A 222 3.08 -7.71 13.84
N LEU A 223 3.12 -7.30 12.58
CA LEU A 223 3.26 -5.89 12.18
C LEU A 223 1.94 -5.11 12.34
N PRO A 224 1.98 -3.79 12.48
CA PRO A 224 0.80 -2.94 12.35
C PRO A 224 0.03 -3.25 11.06
N VAL A 225 -1.31 -3.28 11.15
CA VAL A 225 -2.17 -3.62 10.01
C VAL A 225 -2.88 -2.38 9.48
N ILE A 226 -2.86 -2.24 8.16
CA ILE A 226 -3.46 -1.14 7.40
C ILE A 226 -4.71 -1.64 6.68
N ILE A 227 -5.81 -0.90 6.81
CA ILE A 227 -7.02 -1.12 6.00
C ILE A 227 -7.43 0.18 5.32
N LYS A 228 -7.43 0.19 3.98
CA LYS A 228 -7.93 1.29 3.13
C LYS A 228 -8.97 0.75 2.15
N ALA A 229 -10.21 0.63 2.60
CA ALA A 229 -11.31 0.10 1.79
C ALA A 229 -11.81 1.12 0.75
N ASN A 230 -12.47 0.62 -0.31
CA ASN A 230 -13.27 1.45 -1.20
C ASN A 230 -14.60 1.83 -0.53
N ALA A 231 -15.21 2.92 -0.99
CA ALA A 231 -16.57 3.31 -0.60
C ALA A 231 -17.66 2.39 -1.20
N GLY A 232 -17.36 1.10 -1.31
CA GLY A 232 -18.18 0.11 -2.00
C GLY A 232 -17.86 0.03 -3.50
N LEU A 233 -18.88 -0.29 -4.31
CA LEU A 233 -18.76 -0.39 -5.76
C LEU A 233 -19.16 0.92 -6.45
N PRO A 234 -18.49 1.27 -7.56
CA PRO A 234 -18.92 2.42 -8.35
C PRO A 234 -20.33 2.17 -8.92
N ASN A 235 -21.23 3.09 -8.68
CA ASN A 235 -22.57 3.07 -9.26
C ASN A 235 -22.55 3.75 -10.63
N LEU A 236 -22.66 2.95 -11.69
CA LEU A 236 -22.59 3.44 -13.07
C LEU A 236 -23.76 4.40 -13.43
N ASN A 237 -24.87 4.37 -12.70
CA ASN A 237 -26.04 5.20 -12.98
C ASN A 237 -25.98 6.56 -12.27
N SER A 238 -25.41 6.63 -11.06
CA SER A 238 -25.33 7.86 -10.26
C SER A 238 -23.95 8.53 -10.32
N GLY A 239 -22.92 7.86 -10.86
CA GLY A 239 -21.54 8.35 -10.88
C GLY A 239 -20.85 8.39 -9.51
N GLY A 240 -21.51 7.85 -8.46
CA GLY A 240 -21.00 7.78 -7.10
C GLY A 240 -20.64 6.36 -6.68
N TYR A 241 -20.46 6.19 -5.38
CA TYR A 241 -20.23 4.90 -4.72
C TYR A 241 -21.42 4.57 -3.82
N ASP A 242 -21.65 3.29 -3.50
CA ASP A 242 -22.89 2.82 -2.88
C ASP A 242 -22.86 2.81 -1.33
N ILE A 243 -21.72 3.05 -0.69
CA ILE A 243 -21.60 3.13 0.77
C ILE A 243 -21.46 4.60 1.19
N SER A 244 -22.36 5.11 2.05
CA SER A 244 -22.26 6.47 2.59
C SER A 244 -21.11 6.62 3.59
N PRO A 245 -20.63 7.85 3.90
CA PRO A 245 -19.59 8.09 4.90
C PRO A 245 -19.92 7.50 6.28
N GLU A 246 -21.17 7.61 6.73
CA GLU A 246 -21.65 7.10 8.01
C GLU A 246 -21.67 5.56 8.03
N GLN A 247 -22.17 4.95 6.96
CA GLN A 247 -22.18 3.50 6.80
C GLN A 247 -20.76 2.96 6.76
N PHE A 248 -19.86 3.63 6.03
CA PHE A 248 -18.46 3.26 5.93
C PHE A 248 -17.79 3.27 7.32
N ALA A 249 -17.93 4.36 8.08
CA ALA A 249 -17.37 4.46 9.42
C ALA A 249 -17.95 3.38 10.37
N SER A 250 -19.26 3.10 10.29
CA SER A 250 -19.91 2.02 11.05
C SER A 250 -19.35 0.64 10.70
N GLN A 251 -19.12 0.37 9.41
CA GLN A 251 -18.51 -0.88 8.98
C GLN A 251 -17.03 -0.98 9.34
N MET A 252 -16.30 0.15 9.44
CA MET A 252 -14.92 0.19 9.87
C MET A 252 -14.74 -0.01 11.38
N GLU A 253 -15.77 0.20 12.20
CA GLU A 253 -15.69 0.06 13.66
C GLU A 253 -15.19 -1.32 14.10
N LYS A 254 -15.67 -2.41 13.47
CA LYS A 254 -15.28 -3.78 13.80
C LYS A 254 -13.79 -4.10 13.64
N TYR A 255 -13.08 -3.35 12.79
CA TYR A 255 -11.64 -3.51 12.62
C TYR A 255 -10.85 -3.10 13.85
N MET A 256 -11.40 -2.18 14.66
CA MET A 256 -10.78 -1.79 15.92
C MET A 256 -10.75 -2.94 16.91
N ASP A 257 -11.79 -3.80 16.91
CA ASP A 257 -11.84 -5.00 17.75
C ASP A 257 -10.82 -6.07 17.31
N LEU A 258 -10.42 -6.08 16.03
CA LEU A 258 -9.30 -6.92 15.52
C LEU A 258 -7.92 -6.37 15.89
N GLY A 259 -7.83 -5.15 16.43
CA GLY A 259 -6.57 -4.47 16.69
C GLY A 259 -5.89 -3.92 15.45
N VAL A 260 -6.66 -3.60 14.40
CA VAL A 260 -6.19 -2.80 13.26
C VAL A 260 -5.96 -1.38 13.75
N ASN A 261 -4.80 -0.82 13.49
CA ASN A 261 -4.37 0.47 14.02
C ASN A 261 -4.10 1.54 12.97
N ILE A 262 -4.14 1.20 11.69
CA ILE A 262 -3.94 2.16 10.61
C ILE A 262 -5.12 2.01 9.66
N ILE A 263 -5.95 3.03 9.54
CA ILE A 263 -7.16 3.00 8.73
C ILE A 263 -7.26 4.23 7.82
N GLY A 264 -7.90 4.06 6.67
CA GLY A 264 -8.16 5.13 5.73
C GLY A 264 -9.17 4.69 4.67
N GLY A 265 -9.29 5.50 3.65
CA GLY A 265 -10.13 5.18 2.50
C GLY A 265 -9.32 5.05 1.21
N CYS A 266 -9.90 4.39 0.20
CA CYS A 266 -9.35 4.29 -1.14
C CYS A 266 -10.36 4.86 -2.16
N CYS A 267 -10.64 4.19 -3.25
CA CYS A 267 -11.52 4.71 -4.29
C CYS A 267 -12.92 5.06 -3.74
N GLY A 268 -13.45 6.20 -4.20
CA GLY A 268 -14.76 6.71 -3.79
C GLY A 268 -14.81 7.44 -2.47
N THR A 269 -13.77 7.35 -1.64
CA THR A 269 -13.75 8.05 -0.36
C THR A 269 -13.30 9.52 -0.50
N THR A 270 -13.90 10.39 0.29
CA THR A 270 -13.67 11.84 0.34
C THR A 270 -13.30 12.26 1.76
N PRO A 271 -12.95 13.54 2.00
CA PRO A 271 -12.69 14.04 3.36
C PRO A 271 -13.82 13.77 4.35
N GLU A 272 -15.07 13.65 3.90
CA GLU A 272 -16.18 13.32 4.79
C GLU A 272 -16.07 11.91 5.36
N TYR A 273 -15.64 10.91 4.58
CA TYR A 273 -15.39 9.56 5.07
C TYR A 273 -14.31 9.55 6.15
N ILE A 274 -13.24 10.33 5.96
CA ILE A 274 -12.16 10.44 6.94
C ILE A 274 -12.68 11.09 8.22
N ARG A 275 -13.50 12.14 8.12
CA ARG A 275 -14.10 12.82 9.28
C ARG A 275 -14.99 11.88 10.09
N GLN A 276 -15.83 11.08 9.43
CA GLN A 276 -16.69 10.10 10.09
C GLN A 276 -15.88 8.99 10.77
N MET A 277 -14.83 8.47 10.12
CA MET A 277 -13.91 7.51 10.74
C MET A 277 -13.16 8.12 11.93
N LYS A 278 -12.73 9.38 11.83
CA LYS A 278 -12.06 10.08 12.93
C LYS A 278 -12.97 10.19 14.16
N ALA A 279 -14.21 10.65 13.95
CA ALA A 279 -15.21 10.73 15.01
C ALA A 279 -15.52 9.34 15.63
N MET A 280 -15.59 8.31 14.82
CA MET A 280 -15.75 6.91 15.26
C MET A 280 -14.59 6.48 16.17
N THR A 281 -13.34 6.70 15.73
CA THR A 281 -12.16 6.30 16.53
C THR A 281 -12.04 7.08 17.83
N GLU A 282 -12.39 8.36 17.86
CA GLU A 282 -12.41 9.18 19.07
C GLU A 282 -13.45 8.68 20.07
N ARG A 283 -14.67 8.42 19.61
CA ARG A 283 -15.74 7.81 20.43
C ARG A 283 -15.34 6.47 21.03
N LEU A 284 -14.67 5.61 20.25
CA LEU A 284 -14.19 4.31 20.73
C LEU A 284 -13.05 4.45 21.74
N ALA A 285 -12.16 5.41 21.52
CA ALA A 285 -11.08 5.70 22.47
C ALA A 285 -11.62 6.18 23.82
N GLU A 286 -12.58 7.10 23.83
CA GLU A 286 -13.27 7.57 25.03
C GLU A 286 -13.99 6.43 25.77
N ALA A 287 -14.58 5.48 25.03
CA ALA A 287 -15.21 4.30 25.59
C ALA A 287 -14.24 3.19 26.02
N GLY A 288 -12.92 3.39 25.86
CA GLY A 288 -11.89 2.38 26.15
C GLY A 288 -11.94 1.16 25.23
N ARG A 289 -12.57 1.28 24.06
CA ARG A 289 -12.81 0.20 23.07
C ARG A 289 -11.80 0.17 21.93
N ILE A 290 -10.72 0.95 21.96
CA ILE A 290 -9.63 0.76 21.02
C ILE A 290 -8.97 -0.58 21.38
N GLY A 291 -9.22 -1.59 20.55
CA GLY A 291 -8.83 -2.97 20.79
C GLY A 291 -7.32 -3.12 20.90
N ARG A 292 -6.89 -3.90 21.88
CA ARG A 292 -5.52 -4.42 21.86
C ARG A 292 -5.49 -5.55 20.85
N ARG A 293 -4.52 -5.49 19.96
CA ARG A 293 -4.27 -6.58 19.03
C ARG A 293 -4.11 -7.89 19.82
N PRO A 294 -4.73 -9.00 19.37
CA PRO A 294 -4.48 -10.33 19.93
C PRO A 294 -2.99 -10.66 19.90
N GLU A 295 -2.52 -11.39 20.90
CA GLU A 295 -1.12 -11.83 20.94
C GLU A 295 -0.79 -12.64 19.68
N TYR A 296 0.25 -12.22 18.98
CA TYR A 296 0.69 -12.91 17.77
C TYR A 296 1.37 -14.23 18.12
N VAL A 297 0.81 -15.32 17.65
CA VAL A 297 1.43 -16.64 17.76
C VAL A 297 2.45 -16.82 16.62
N ARG A 298 3.73 -16.79 16.97
CA ARG A 298 4.81 -17.01 16.00
C ARG A 298 4.72 -18.42 15.42
N ARG A 299 4.65 -18.52 14.11
CA ARG A 299 4.60 -19.78 13.36
C ARG A 299 5.89 -19.97 12.59
N ALA A 300 6.42 -21.19 12.59
CA ALA A 300 7.43 -21.59 11.63
C ALA A 300 6.71 -21.98 10.34
N ALA A 301 6.92 -21.26 9.27
CA ALA A 301 6.25 -21.51 7.99
C ALA A 301 7.13 -21.13 6.80
N VAL A 302 6.87 -21.75 5.67
CA VAL A 302 7.42 -21.39 4.35
C VAL A 302 6.28 -21.17 3.38
N CYS A 303 6.47 -20.34 2.36
CA CYS A 303 5.44 -20.12 1.35
C CYS A 303 6.01 -19.98 -0.06
N SER A 304 5.17 -20.32 -1.03
CA SER A 304 5.16 -19.73 -2.36
C SER A 304 4.16 -18.57 -2.36
N SER A 305 3.97 -17.91 -3.49
CA SER A 305 2.94 -16.86 -3.61
C SER A 305 1.50 -17.39 -3.36
N THR A 306 1.25 -18.67 -3.65
CA THR A 306 -0.10 -19.26 -3.67
C THR A 306 -0.37 -20.28 -2.57
N GLN A 307 0.65 -20.71 -1.84
CA GLN A 307 0.56 -21.74 -0.81
C GLN A 307 1.45 -21.41 0.40
N VAL A 308 0.94 -21.73 1.58
CA VAL A 308 1.70 -21.66 2.84
C VAL A 308 1.75 -23.05 3.46
N VAL A 309 2.92 -23.43 3.97
CA VAL A 309 3.13 -24.68 4.70
C VAL A 309 3.67 -24.35 6.09
N GLU A 310 2.87 -24.62 7.11
CA GLU A 310 3.33 -24.53 8.51
C GLU A 310 4.23 -25.73 8.86
N ILE A 311 5.31 -25.45 9.58
CA ILE A 311 6.26 -26.46 10.06
C ILE A 311 5.96 -26.69 11.54
N ASP A 312 5.10 -27.64 11.82
CA ASP A 312 4.58 -28.00 13.16
C ASP A 312 5.24 -29.25 13.76
N GLY A 313 6.36 -29.69 13.18
CA GLY A 313 7.11 -30.87 13.60
C GLY A 313 8.24 -31.17 12.64
N VAL A 314 8.75 -32.41 12.66
CA VAL A 314 9.79 -32.85 11.73
C VAL A 314 9.22 -32.92 10.31
N ARG A 315 9.82 -32.19 9.37
CA ARG A 315 9.48 -32.21 7.95
C ARG A 315 10.67 -32.74 7.14
N VAL A 316 10.40 -33.66 6.25
CA VAL A 316 11.37 -34.15 5.28
C VAL A 316 11.33 -33.27 4.05
N ILE A 317 12.45 -32.66 3.70
CA ILE A 317 12.57 -31.80 2.52
C ILE A 317 13.43 -32.54 1.48
N GLY A 318 12.83 -32.77 0.30
CA GLY A 318 13.54 -33.24 -0.89
C GLY A 318 14.23 -32.05 -1.59
N GLU A 319 15.50 -31.85 -1.31
CA GLU A 319 16.29 -30.80 -1.93
C GLU A 319 16.41 -31.06 -3.45
N ARG A 320 16.19 -30.04 -4.27
CA ARG A 320 16.26 -30.11 -5.74
C ARG A 320 17.47 -29.41 -6.35
N ILE A 321 18.04 -28.44 -5.65
CA ILE A 321 19.19 -27.65 -6.09
C ILE A 321 20.46 -28.33 -5.62
N ASN A 322 20.77 -29.48 -6.25
CA ASN A 322 21.96 -30.26 -5.90
C ASN A 322 22.88 -30.39 -7.12
N PRO A 323 24.03 -29.72 -7.14
CA PRO A 323 24.96 -29.77 -8.26
C PRO A 323 25.64 -31.13 -8.42
N THR A 324 25.70 -31.96 -7.36
CA THR A 324 26.44 -33.23 -7.38
C THR A 324 25.88 -34.22 -8.40
N GLY A 325 24.56 -34.31 -8.51
CA GLY A 325 23.87 -35.20 -9.44
C GLY A 325 23.43 -34.55 -10.77
N LYS A 326 23.74 -33.28 -11.00
CA LYS A 326 23.27 -32.49 -12.16
C LYS A 326 24.46 -31.88 -12.90
N LYS A 327 24.98 -32.61 -13.90
CA LYS A 327 26.20 -32.21 -14.65
C LYS A 327 26.13 -30.78 -15.19
N LEU A 328 25.06 -30.43 -15.90
CA LEU A 328 24.89 -29.08 -16.47
C LEU A 328 24.86 -27.99 -15.43
N PHE A 329 24.15 -28.22 -14.31
CA PHE A 329 24.08 -27.27 -13.20
C PHE A 329 25.44 -27.08 -12.53
N LYS A 330 26.20 -28.19 -12.32
CA LYS A 330 27.55 -28.12 -11.80
C LYS A 330 28.49 -27.33 -12.72
N GLU A 331 28.42 -27.57 -14.04
CA GLU A 331 29.22 -26.86 -15.04
C GLU A 331 28.86 -25.35 -15.06
N ALA A 332 27.57 -25.00 -14.99
CA ALA A 332 27.10 -23.62 -14.92
C ALA A 332 27.67 -22.89 -13.71
N LEU A 333 27.63 -23.52 -12.52
CA LEU A 333 28.19 -22.94 -11.29
C LEU A 333 29.72 -22.74 -11.39
N LEU A 334 30.45 -23.74 -11.93
CA LEU A 334 31.91 -23.66 -12.08
C LEU A 334 32.35 -22.58 -13.09
N ASN A 335 31.53 -22.31 -14.07
CA ASN A 335 31.79 -21.32 -15.12
C ASN A 335 31.16 -19.96 -14.82
N HIS A 336 30.54 -19.76 -13.62
CA HIS A 336 29.81 -18.55 -13.24
C HIS A 336 28.72 -18.14 -14.23
N ASN A 337 28.15 -19.12 -14.93
CA ASN A 337 27.06 -18.92 -15.87
C ASN A 337 25.72 -19.07 -15.11
N ILE A 338 25.16 -17.94 -14.67
CA ILE A 338 23.98 -17.89 -13.79
C ILE A 338 22.72 -17.45 -14.55
N GLY A 339 22.87 -17.09 -15.83
CA GLY A 339 21.78 -16.64 -16.73
C GLY A 339 21.09 -17.75 -17.50
#